data_1b937d4d9ec53edf8ef98c58c4c5b46e
#
_entry.id   1b937d4d9ec53edf8ef98c58c4c5b46e
#
_cell.length_a   1.000
_cell.length_b   1.000
_cell.length_c   1.000
_cell.angle_alpha   90.00
_cell.angle_beta   90.00
_cell.angle_gamma   90.00
#
_symmetry.space_group_name_H-M   'P 1'
#
loop_
_entity.id
_entity.type
_entity.pdbx_description
1 polymer ?
#
loop_
_entity_poly.entity_id
_entity_poly.type
_entity_poly.pdbx_seq_one_letter_code
_entity_poly.pdbx_strand_id
1 'polypeptide(L)'
;MYLLIPGRHHLLTDFQFKYLNRLIQRKLAGEVPVQGAPLPAQDITAIIFAVTSANHLGTKRNPVPFYLRSMIIQEFSKYLEVPVYVYGVDDVGVIGDFAEYTIKTIRHASEGLHPLTPDNTVVICSTPVKDMYLQRQYTVLPAEWDVHTQTYNQPMPWDVVKLIANTTEWRQDPQILELMHPASFKIWSLYMLGEKVKHILTDPIIGADGDLTATRDYSVYVRQMDEIAAMKYRETAPFVQPGKIGDIGCAAGSWLKMAGEDARLHECDFYGIEVSRHLYDICLQRKHNGEFANPSVFFSQKNAVTSLVFDPGSMHTIHTSSLTHEITSYGSIADLEAFIRNRYEELAPGGVWINRDVTGPDNKEEVVWLWLNETDGANELPDPAITDTHLLAEALGQLSTRALFRRFAQDFRHAEGYHLQHEWVEMGGTTYCRLSMQDACEFLFKKDYQDNWLSEMHETFCFWNFEDWKQALEATGFHIDARSGSYRNEWIVQNRLVGKTQLFRQQEDGTLVTIDFPVSHLLLLARK
;
A
#
# COMPACT_ATOMS: atom_id res chain seq x y z
N MET A 1 -33.60 20.62 -18.85
CA MET A 1 -32.31 21.00 -18.30
C MET A 1 -31.75 19.83 -17.55
N TYR A 2 -30.48 19.45 -17.75
CA TYR A 2 -29.76 18.45 -16.93
C TYR A 2 -29.12 19.12 -15.73
N LEU A 3 -29.11 18.44 -14.58
CA LEU A 3 -28.27 18.81 -13.44
C LEU A 3 -27.09 17.85 -13.38
N LEU A 4 -25.87 18.34 -13.56
CA LEU A 4 -24.64 17.57 -13.46
C LEU A 4 -23.99 17.80 -12.10
N ILE A 5 -23.73 16.72 -11.37
CA ILE A 5 -23.13 16.76 -10.03
C ILE A 5 -21.81 15.98 -10.05
N PRO A 6 -20.67 16.62 -10.34
CA PRO A 6 -19.37 15.99 -10.30
C PRO A 6 -18.85 15.89 -8.85
N GLY A 7 -18.33 14.73 -8.47
CA GLY A 7 -17.75 14.56 -7.14
C GLY A 7 -17.47 13.09 -6.79
N ARG A 8 -16.76 12.85 -5.69
CA ARG A 8 -16.45 11.50 -5.24
C ARG A 8 -17.65 10.77 -4.64
N HIS A 9 -18.58 11.49 -4.02
CA HIS A 9 -19.84 10.99 -3.47
C HIS A 9 -19.70 9.79 -2.52
N HIS A 10 -18.76 9.84 -1.58
CA HIS A 10 -18.58 8.79 -0.56
C HIS A 10 -19.80 8.63 0.34
N LEU A 11 -20.54 9.71 0.55
CA LEU A 11 -21.89 9.76 1.12
C LEU A 11 -22.64 10.97 0.57
N LEU A 12 -23.95 11.01 0.78
CA LEU A 12 -24.81 12.15 0.50
C LEU A 12 -25.40 12.68 1.80
N THR A 13 -25.45 14.01 1.91
CA THR A 13 -25.94 14.72 3.10
C THR A 13 -27.41 15.08 3.00
N ASP A 14 -28.04 15.31 4.14
CA ASP A 14 -29.41 15.83 4.21
C ASP A 14 -29.53 17.22 3.56
N PHE A 15 -28.49 18.05 3.70
CA PHE A 15 -28.41 19.33 3.00
C PHE A 15 -28.47 19.17 1.47
N GLN A 16 -27.70 18.24 0.90
CA GLN A 16 -27.73 18.00 -0.56
C GLN A 16 -29.11 17.56 -1.02
N PHE A 17 -29.79 16.73 -0.27
CA PHE A 17 -31.17 16.34 -0.56
C PHE A 17 -32.11 17.55 -0.58
N LYS A 18 -32.12 18.34 0.50
CA LYS A 18 -32.95 19.55 0.60
C LYS A 18 -32.67 20.55 -0.52
N TYR A 19 -31.39 20.72 -0.85
CA TYR A 19 -30.96 21.58 -1.94
C TYR A 19 -31.49 21.11 -3.29
N LEU A 20 -31.25 19.85 -3.66
CA LEU A 20 -31.73 19.28 -4.92
C LEU A 20 -33.24 19.28 -5.02
N ASN A 21 -33.94 18.92 -3.96
CA ASN A 21 -35.41 18.95 -3.93
C ASN A 21 -35.94 20.38 -4.14
N ARG A 22 -35.32 21.39 -3.55
CA ARG A 22 -35.67 22.80 -3.78
C ARG A 22 -35.46 23.18 -5.24
N LEU A 23 -34.36 22.80 -5.87
CA LEU A 23 -34.11 23.07 -7.31
C LEU A 23 -35.17 22.45 -8.19
N ILE A 24 -35.57 21.19 -7.89
CA ILE A 24 -36.63 20.49 -8.64
C ILE A 24 -37.97 21.23 -8.51
N GLN A 25 -38.38 21.49 -7.26
CA GLN A 25 -39.67 22.14 -6.99
C GLN A 25 -39.78 23.55 -7.60
N ARG A 26 -38.68 24.32 -7.55
CA ARG A 26 -38.63 25.68 -8.13
C ARG A 26 -38.29 25.70 -9.61
N LYS A 27 -37.99 24.53 -10.20
CA LYS A 27 -37.55 24.46 -11.60
C LYS A 27 -36.39 25.42 -11.88
N LEU A 28 -35.41 25.51 -10.99
CA LEU A 28 -34.26 26.42 -11.01
C LEU A 28 -34.61 27.93 -10.87
N ALA A 29 -35.88 28.34 -10.82
CA ALA A 29 -36.28 29.75 -10.82
C ALA A 29 -35.67 30.50 -9.62
N GLY A 30 -34.98 31.61 -9.92
CA GLY A 30 -34.38 32.49 -8.92
C GLY A 30 -33.07 31.98 -8.28
N GLU A 31 -32.55 30.80 -8.66
CA GLU A 31 -31.25 30.34 -8.21
C GLU A 31 -30.14 31.17 -8.84
N VAL A 32 -29.16 31.58 -8.00
CA VAL A 32 -28.08 32.47 -8.41
C VAL A 32 -26.82 31.65 -8.69
N PRO A 33 -26.35 31.60 -9.93
CA PRO A 33 -25.10 30.90 -10.27
C PRO A 33 -23.88 31.65 -9.76
N VAL A 34 -22.72 30.99 -9.77
CA VAL A 34 -21.42 31.60 -9.41
C VAL A 34 -21.12 32.84 -10.25
N GLN A 35 -21.53 32.82 -11.52
CA GLN A 35 -21.43 33.93 -12.44
C GLN A 35 -22.74 34.08 -13.23
N GLY A 36 -23.22 35.30 -13.39
CA GLY A 36 -24.43 35.60 -14.16
C GLY A 36 -25.62 36.05 -13.31
N ALA A 37 -26.78 36.18 -13.97
CA ALA A 37 -28.04 36.57 -13.36
C ALA A 37 -28.80 35.36 -12.77
N PRO A 38 -29.81 35.60 -11.89
CA PRO A 38 -30.69 34.55 -11.40
C PRO A 38 -31.34 33.78 -12.56
N LEU A 39 -31.41 32.44 -12.41
CA LEU A 39 -31.90 31.57 -13.46
C LEU A 39 -33.42 31.72 -13.66
N PRO A 40 -33.91 31.64 -14.90
CA PRO A 40 -35.34 31.52 -15.18
C PRO A 40 -35.87 30.13 -14.82
N ALA A 41 -37.18 29.99 -14.74
CA ALA A 41 -37.80 28.68 -14.54
C ALA A 41 -37.53 27.76 -15.75
N GLN A 42 -36.99 26.56 -15.47
CA GLN A 42 -36.69 25.53 -16.47
C GLN A 42 -36.94 24.13 -15.90
N ASP A 43 -37.63 23.29 -16.66
CA ASP A 43 -37.89 21.91 -16.24
C ASP A 43 -36.59 21.11 -16.20
N ILE A 44 -36.41 20.36 -15.12
CA ILE A 44 -35.26 19.47 -14.93
C ILE A 44 -35.60 18.11 -15.56
N THR A 45 -34.85 17.75 -16.59
CA THR A 45 -34.99 16.48 -17.32
C THR A 45 -34.46 15.30 -16.55
N ALA A 46 -33.29 15.48 -15.95
CA ALA A 46 -32.62 14.44 -15.16
C ALA A 46 -31.49 15.03 -14.31
N ILE A 47 -31.12 14.31 -13.27
CA ILE A 47 -29.89 14.54 -12.47
C ILE A 47 -28.87 13.50 -12.86
N ILE A 48 -27.63 13.94 -13.11
CA ILE A 48 -26.52 13.09 -13.50
C ILE A 48 -25.41 13.23 -12.45
N PHE A 49 -25.15 12.17 -11.70
CA PHE A 49 -24.01 12.09 -10.82
C PHE A 49 -22.79 11.58 -11.59
N ALA A 50 -21.77 12.41 -11.74
CA ALA A 50 -20.47 12.03 -12.26
C ALA A 50 -19.57 11.65 -11.08
N VAL A 51 -19.51 10.35 -10.78
CA VAL A 51 -18.74 9.83 -9.63
C VAL A 51 -17.28 9.73 -10.01
N THR A 52 -16.49 10.71 -9.56
CA THR A 52 -15.05 10.80 -9.87
C THR A 52 -14.22 9.78 -9.11
N SER A 53 -13.02 9.49 -9.60
CA SER A 53 -12.13 8.44 -9.07
C SER A 53 -12.83 7.08 -9.00
N ALA A 54 -13.57 6.71 -10.06
CA ALA A 54 -14.36 5.47 -10.09
C ALA A 54 -13.47 4.22 -10.06
N ASN A 55 -12.28 4.29 -10.64
CA ASN A 55 -11.26 3.25 -10.65
C ASN A 55 -10.46 3.16 -9.34
N HIS A 56 -10.63 4.09 -8.39
CA HIS A 56 -9.91 4.09 -7.13
C HIS A 56 -10.74 3.55 -5.96
N LEU A 57 -10.12 2.72 -5.12
CA LEU A 57 -10.72 2.18 -3.89
C LEU A 57 -9.63 1.91 -2.85
N GLY A 58 -10.00 1.87 -1.56
CA GLY A 58 -9.10 1.46 -0.49
C GLY A 58 -7.97 2.45 -0.18
N THR A 59 -8.02 3.68 -0.66
CA THR A 59 -7.04 4.74 -0.34
C THR A 59 -7.64 5.76 0.63
N LYS A 60 -6.79 6.56 1.29
CA LYS A 60 -7.29 7.64 2.16
C LYS A 60 -8.15 8.65 1.41
N ARG A 61 -7.91 8.88 0.12
CA ARG A 61 -8.74 9.75 -0.72
C ARG A 61 -10.02 9.08 -1.20
N ASN A 62 -10.01 7.76 -1.41
CA ASN A 62 -11.13 7.00 -1.97
C ASN A 62 -11.42 5.75 -1.14
N PRO A 63 -11.88 5.90 0.13
CA PRO A 63 -12.08 4.76 1.03
C PRO A 63 -13.31 3.92 0.68
N VAL A 64 -14.29 4.49 -0.05
CA VAL A 64 -15.53 3.79 -0.44
C VAL A 64 -15.47 3.42 -1.93
N PRO A 65 -15.59 2.13 -2.30
CA PRO A 65 -15.57 1.68 -3.69
C PRO A 65 -16.69 2.29 -4.54
N PHE A 66 -16.45 2.45 -5.84
CA PHE A 66 -17.40 3.05 -6.77
C PHE A 66 -18.78 2.39 -6.73
N TYR A 67 -18.87 1.06 -6.71
CA TYR A 67 -20.15 0.36 -6.70
C TYR A 67 -21.00 0.71 -5.46
N LEU A 68 -20.39 0.87 -4.28
CA LEU A 68 -21.12 1.30 -3.08
C LEU A 68 -21.53 2.77 -3.14
N ARG A 69 -20.70 3.63 -3.72
CA ARG A 69 -21.05 5.04 -3.98
C ARG A 69 -22.25 5.13 -4.93
N SER A 70 -22.28 4.29 -5.96
CA SER A 70 -23.42 4.19 -6.89
C SER A 70 -24.68 3.68 -6.20
N MET A 71 -24.56 2.68 -5.31
CA MET A 71 -25.69 2.18 -4.52
C MET A 71 -26.27 3.25 -3.58
N ILE A 72 -25.43 4.09 -2.97
CA ILE A 72 -25.86 5.23 -2.15
C ILE A 72 -26.70 6.19 -3.01
N ILE A 73 -26.21 6.55 -4.20
CA ILE A 73 -26.91 7.47 -5.10
C ILE A 73 -28.23 6.85 -5.60
N GLN A 74 -28.24 5.56 -5.93
CA GLN A 74 -29.46 4.88 -6.34
C GLN A 74 -30.50 4.78 -5.21
N GLU A 75 -30.08 4.55 -3.98
CA GLU A 75 -31.00 4.59 -2.84
C GLU A 75 -31.52 6.00 -2.60
N PHE A 76 -30.64 7.01 -2.72
CA PHE A 76 -30.99 8.43 -2.62
C PHE A 76 -31.98 8.88 -3.72
N SER A 77 -31.84 8.37 -4.93
CA SER A 77 -32.72 8.73 -6.05
C SER A 77 -34.21 8.42 -5.81
N LYS A 78 -34.50 7.45 -4.92
CA LYS A 78 -35.88 7.10 -4.55
C LYS A 78 -36.64 8.22 -3.83
N TYR A 79 -35.93 9.22 -3.33
CA TYR A 79 -36.51 10.39 -2.67
C TYR A 79 -36.66 11.59 -3.57
N LEU A 80 -36.28 11.49 -4.87
CA LEU A 80 -36.34 12.56 -5.84
C LEU A 80 -37.41 12.25 -6.91
N GLU A 81 -38.06 13.31 -7.42
CA GLU A 81 -39.16 13.20 -8.40
C GLU A 81 -38.69 13.23 -9.87
N VAL A 82 -37.38 13.25 -10.10
CA VAL A 82 -36.76 13.28 -11.44
C VAL A 82 -35.83 12.10 -11.63
N PRO A 83 -35.63 11.60 -12.86
CA PRO A 83 -34.69 10.53 -13.16
C PRO A 83 -33.26 10.88 -12.69
N VAL A 84 -32.58 9.90 -12.11
CA VAL A 84 -31.19 10.03 -11.66
C VAL A 84 -30.33 8.98 -12.36
N TYR A 85 -29.23 9.43 -12.95
CA TYR A 85 -28.24 8.57 -13.60
C TYR A 85 -26.90 8.69 -12.90
N VAL A 86 -26.13 7.60 -12.90
CA VAL A 86 -24.82 7.52 -12.25
C VAL A 86 -23.78 7.05 -13.26
N TYR A 87 -22.75 7.85 -13.45
CA TYR A 87 -21.63 7.51 -14.33
C TYR A 87 -20.32 7.56 -13.55
N GLY A 88 -19.48 6.52 -13.71
CA GLY A 88 -18.11 6.51 -13.19
C GLY A 88 -17.20 7.33 -14.08
N VAL A 89 -16.35 8.14 -13.46
CA VAL A 89 -15.30 8.90 -14.13
C VAL A 89 -13.98 8.52 -13.49
N ASP A 90 -13.12 7.87 -14.27
CA ASP A 90 -11.83 7.36 -13.80
C ASP A 90 -10.81 8.49 -13.63
N ASP A 91 -9.92 8.33 -12.67
CA ASP A 91 -8.70 9.14 -12.62
C ASP A 91 -7.68 8.55 -13.60
N VAL A 92 -7.24 9.38 -14.54
CA VAL A 92 -6.30 8.97 -15.61
C VAL A 92 -5.00 9.81 -15.57
N GLY A 93 -4.57 10.18 -14.39
CA GLY A 93 -3.42 11.03 -14.16
C GLY A 93 -3.76 12.53 -14.19
N VAL A 94 -2.74 13.38 -14.42
CA VAL A 94 -2.92 14.83 -14.46
C VAL A 94 -3.48 15.23 -15.82
N ILE A 95 -4.74 15.70 -15.84
CA ILE A 95 -5.40 16.24 -17.03
C ILE A 95 -5.62 17.74 -16.84
N GLY A 96 -5.28 18.52 -17.86
CA GLY A 96 -5.44 19.98 -17.83
C GLY A 96 -6.91 20.43 -17.80
N ASP A 97 -7.86 19.61 -18.28
CA ASP A 97 -9.29 19.91 -18.32
C ASP A 97 -10.13 18.70 -17.91
N PHE A 98 -10.32 18.56 -16.63
CA PHE A 98 -11.12 17.48 -16.05
C PHE A 98 -12.62 17.65 -16.34
N ALA A 99 -13.12 18.88 -16.53
CA ALA A 99 -14.51 19.12 -16.87
C ALA A 99 -14.85 18.56 -18.26
N GLU A 100 -14.01 18.81 -19.26
CA GLU A 100 -14.19 18.24 -20.60
C GLU A 100 -14.10 16.72 -20.59
N TYR A 101 -13.10 16.17 -19.90
CA TYR A 101 -12.96 14.72 -19.74
C TYR A 101 -14.22 14.10 -19.15
N THR A 102 -14.78 14.68 -18.08
CA THR A 102 -16.02 14.22 -17.45
C THR A 102 -17.18 14.21 -18.43
N ILE A 103 -17.39 15.31 -19.18
CA ILE A 103 -18.47 15.42 -20.18
C ILE A 103 -18.31 14.36 -21.29
N LYS A 104 -17.11 14.19 -21.82
CA LYS A 104 -16.81 13.19 -22.85
C LYS A 104 -17.02 11.76 -22.34
N THR A 105 -16.61 11.47 -21.10
CA THR A 105 -16.81 10.16 -20.47
C THR A 105 -18.30 9.84 -20.35
N ILE A 106 -19.11 10.79 -19.85
CA ILE A 106 -20.56 10.59 -19.73
C ILE A 106 -21.19 10.39 -21.11
N ARG A 107 -20.83 11.20 -22.11
CA ARG A 107 -21.34 11.06 -23.48
C ARG A 107 -21.04 9.67 -24.05
N HIS A 108 -19.80 9.20 -23.86
CA HIS A 108 -19.38 7.89 -24.31
C HIS A 108 -20.11 6.77 -23.56
N ALA A 109 -20.12 6.81 -22.23
CA ALA A 109 -20.73 5.77 -21.39
C ALA A 109 -22.28 5.71 -21.55
N SER A 110 -22.91 6.82 -21.91
CA SER A 110 -24.35 6.88 -22.18
C SER A 110 -24.72 6.63 -23.66
N GLU A 111 -23.74 6.28 -24.50
CA GLU A 111 -23.94 6.12 -25.96
C GLU A 111 -24.68 7.35 -26.59
N GLY A 112 -24.40 8.53 -26.05
CA GLY A 112 -25.00 9.78 -26.50
C GLY A 112 -26.41 10.08 -25.97
N LEU A 113 -26.96 9.28 -25.07
CA LEU A 113 -28.27 9.51 -24.42
C LEU A 113 -28.30 10.85 -23.67
N HIS A 114 -27.18 11.28 -23.09
CA HIS A 114 -27.05 12.55 -22.37
C HIS A 114 -26.08 13.48 -23.08
N PRO A 115 -26.53 14.28 -24.07
CA PRO A 115 -25.67 15.22 -24.78
C PRO A 115 -25.53 16.52 -23.96
N LEU A 116 -24.66 16.47 -22.92
CA LEU A 116 -24.43 17.59 -22.01
C LEU A 116 -23.73 18.75 -22.73
N THR A 117 -24.36 19.90 -22.76
CA THR A 117 -23.83 21.16 -23.35
C THR A 117 -24.06 22.32 -22.39
N PRO A 118 -23.36 23.46 -22.55
CA PRO A 118 -23.60 24.65 -21.72
C PRO A 118 -25.03 25.15 -21.74
N ASP A 119 -25.74 24.98 -22.89
CA ASP A 119 -27.10 25.46 -23.06
C ASP A 119 -28.16 24.59 -22.37
N ASN A 120 -27.87 23.33 -22.11
CA ASN A 120 -28.84 22.37 -21.56
C ASN A 120 -28.44 21.78 -20.21
N THR A 121 -27.34 22.23 -19.62
CA THR A 121 -26.80 21.65 -18.39
C THR A 121 -26.43 22.71 -17.37
N VAL A 122 -26.89 22.53 -16.15
CA VAL A 122 -26.43 23.26 -14.95
C VAL A 122 -25.56 22.33 -14.11
N VAL A 123 -24.36 22.78 -13.76
CA VAL A 123 -23.41 22.03 -12.94
C VAL A 123 -23.57 22.46 -11.48
N ILE A 124 -23.70 21.49 -10.57
CA ILE A 124 -23.72 21.72 -9.13
C ILE A 124 -22.36 21.33 -8.59
N CYS A 125 -21.55 22.33 -8.24
CA CYS A 125 -20.17 22.09 -7.81
C CYS A 125 -19.68 23.17 -6.85
N SER A 126 -19.28 22.76 -5.65
CA SER A 126 -18.76 23.65 -4.58
C SER A 126 -17.22 23.58 -4.44
N THR A 127 -16.56 22.70 -5.18
CA THR A 127 -15.10 22.52 -5.13
C THR A 127 -14.38 23.38 -6.17
N PRO A 128 -13.03 23.54 -6.10
CA PRO A 128 -12.27 24.30 -7.11
C PRO A 128 -12.45 23.84 -8.56
N VAL A 129 -12.88 22.60 -8.80
CA VAL A 129 -13.19 22.07 -10.13
C VAL A 129 -14.29 22.88 -10.83
N LYS A 130 -15.12 23.63 -10.09
CA LYS A 130 -16.13 24.55 -10.64
C LYS A 130 -15.56 25.52 -11.69
N ASP A 131 -14.31 25.96 -11.48
CA ASP A 131 -13.66 26.93 -12.37
C ASP A 131 -13.40 26.36 -13.78
N MET A 132 -13.15 25.05 -13.90
CA MET A 132 -13.00 24.35 -15.18
C MET A 132 -14.34 24.33 -15.96
N TYR A 133 -15.47 24.15 -15.27
CA TYR A 133 -16.80 24.22 -15.89
C TYR A 133 -17.16 25.65 -16.30
N LEU A 134 -16.84 26.66 -15.48
CA LEU A 134 -17.03 28.08 -15.81
C LEU A 134 -16.22 28.48 -17.05
N GLN A 135 -14.98 28.05 -17.18
CA GLN A 135 -14.15 28.29 -18.36
C GLN A 135 -14.75 27.72 -19.64
N ARG A 136 -15.55 26.66 -19.51
CA ARG A 136 -16.31 26.06 -20.63
C ARG A 136 -17.72 26.57 -20.77
N GLN A 137 -18.02 27.70 -20.14
CA GLN A 137 -19.31 28.41 -20.24
C GLN A 137 -20.52 27.64 -19.66
N TYR A 138 -20.28 26.62 -18.82
CA TYR A 138 -21.37 25.99 -18.10
C TYR A 138 -21.88 26.92 -16.98
N THR A 139 -23.18 26.92 -16.78
CA THR A 139 -23.81 27.54 -15.61
C THR A 139 -23.49 26.68 -14.39
N VAL A 140 -22.89 27.28 -13.35
CA VAL A 140 -22.49 26.57 -12.12
C VAL A 140 -23.25 27.11 -10.92
N LEU A 141 -23.94 26.23 -10.20
CA LEU A 141 -24.59 26.51 -8.93
C LEU A 141 -23.70 26.03 -7.77
N PRO A 142 -23.39 26.90 -6.77
CA PRO A 142 -22.50 26.61 -5.66
C PRO A 142 -23.28 26.03 -4.46
N ALA A 143 -23.56 24.75 -4.41
CA ALA A 143 -24.40 24.16 -3.36
C ALA A 143 -23.97 24.53 -1.93
N GLU A 144 -22.84 23.99 -1.46
CA GLU A 144 -22.34 24.23 -0.10
C GLU A 144 -21.46 25.50 0.02
N TRP A 145 -21.12 26.12 -1.09
CA TRP A 145 -20.22 27.27 -1.16
C TRP A 145 -20.98 28.60 -1.17
N ASP A 146 -20.64 29.51 -0.30
CA ASP A 146 -21.13 30.88 -0.32
C ASP A 146 -20.20 31.75 -1.16
N VAL A 147 -20.73 32.28 -2.28
CA VAL A 147 -19.97 33.09 -3.24
C VAL A 147 -19.56 34.45 -2.65
N HIS A 148 -20.35 35.01 -1.74
CA HIS A 148 -20.11 36.35 -1.17
C HIS A 148 -19.02 36.31 -0.09
N THR A 149 -19.09 35.34 0.82
CA THR A 149 -18.09 35.16 1.89
C THR A 149 -16.88 34.34 1.44
N GLN A 150 -16.96 33.66 0.30
CA GLN A 150 -15.94 32.73 -0.21
C GLN A 150 -15.61 31.62 0.80
N THR A 151 -16.59 31.15 1.54
CA THR A 151 -16.47 30.09 2.53
C THR A 151 -17.50 28.99 2.32
N TYR A 152 -17.29 27.83 2.91
CA TYR A 152 -18.31 26.79 2.97
C TYR A 152 -19.31 27.13 4.07
N ASN A 153 -20.58 27.21 3.73
CA ASN A 153 -21.67 27.49 4.64
C ASN A 153 -22.34 26.22 5.18
N GLN A 154 -21.93 25.05 4.70
CA GLN A 154 -22.38 23.74 5.13
C GLN A 154 -21.18 22.79 5.22
N PRO A 155 -21.20 21.78 6.10
CA PRO A 155 -20.20 20.70 6.10
C PRO A 155 -20.20 19.97 4.75
N MET A 156 -19.00 19.79 4.20
CA MET A 156 -18.84 19.01 2.99
C MET A 156 -19.08 17.52 3.27
N PRO A 157 -19.59 16.74 2.32
CA PRO A 157 -19.73 15.29 2.49
C PRO A 157 -18.46 14.60 3.02
N TRP A 158 -17.28 15.10 2.62
CA TRP A 158 -16.00 14.60 3.09
C TRP A 158 -15.73 14.89 4.58
N ASP A 159 -16.26 15.99 5.12
CA ASP A 159 -16.10 16.30 6.56
C ASP A 159 -16.96 15.35 7.40
N VAL A 160 -18.12 14.95 6.90
CA VAL A 160 -18.96 13.92 7.54
C VAL A 160 -18.26 12.56 7.50
N VAL A 161 -17.59 12.20 6.42
CA VAL A 161 -16.77 10.97 6.33
C VAL A 161 -15.67 10.96 7.39
N LYS A 162 -14.95 12.08 7.57
CA LYS A 162 -13.93 12.22 8.61
C LYS A 162 -14.53 12.14 10.03
N LEU A 163 -15.68 12.77 10.23
CA LEU A 163 -16.38 12.73 11.52
C LEU A 163 -16.74 11.28 11.88
N ILE A 164 -17.30 10.51 10.95
CA ILE A 164 -17.63 9.09 11.15
C ILE A 164 -16.35 8.29 11.49
N ALA A 165 -15.24 8.51 10.77
CA ALA A 165 -13.99 7.80 11.04
C ALA A 165 -13.42 8.05 12.45
N ASN A 166 -13.68 9.24 13.03
CA ASN A 166 -13.21 9.63 14.36
C ASN A 166 -14.22 9.33 15.48
N THR A 167 -15.41 8.82 15.16
CA THR A 167 -16.47 8.53 16.13
C THR A 167 -16.62 7.02 16.34
N THR A 168 -16.58 6.56 17.59
CA THR A 168 -16.66 5.11 17.90
C THR A 168 -18.05 4.55 17.60
N GLU A 169 -19.10 5.19 18.09
CA GLU A 169 -20.50 4.76 17.93
C GLU A 169 -21.24 5.68 16.94
N TRP A 170 -20.67 5.87 15.76
CA TRP A 170 -21.16 6.81 14.76
C TRP A 170 -22.64 6.64 14.39
N ARG A 171 -23.18 5.39 14.47
CA ARG A 171 -24.58 5.09 14.17
C ARG A 171 -25.57 5.68 15.18
N GLN A 172 -25.08 6.10 16.34
CA GLN A 172 -25.88 6.68 17.42
C GLN A 172 -25.55 8.16 17.66
N ASP A 173 -24.57 8.70 16.95
CA ASP A 173 -24.13 10.09 17.10
C ASP A 173 -25.17 11.04 16.50
N PRO A 174 -25.81 11.93 17.32
CA PRO A 174 -26.88 12.82 16.84
C PRO A 174 -26.42 13.78 15.73
N GLN A 175 -25.16 14.25 15.77
CA GLN A 175 -24.62 15.17 14.78
C GLN A 175 -24.46 14.47 13.43
N ILE A 176 -23.96 13.23 13.42
CA ILE A 176 -23.81 12.44 12.19
C ILE A 176 -25.19 12.14 11.60
N LEU A 177 -26.16 11.75 12.45
CA LEU A 177 -27.52 11.44 12.01
C LEU A 177 -28.24 12.65 11.42
N GLU A 178 -27.98 13.86 11.93
CA GLU A 178 -28.54 15.10 11.39
C GLU A 178 -27.92 15.48 10.03
N LEU A 179 -26.63 15.26 9.86
CA LEU A 179 -25.91 15.63 8.65
C LEU A 179 -26.10 14.63 7.49
N MET A 180 -26.26 13.36 7.82
CA MET A 180 -26.24 12.26 6.84
C MET A 180 -27.64 11.94 6.33
N HIS A 181 -27.82 11.90 5.01
CA HIS A 181 -29.11 11.49 4.44
C HIS A 181 -29.41 10.00 4.74
N PRO A 182 -30.70 9.63 5.01
CA PRO A 182 -31.09 8.24 5.33
C PRO A 182 -30.62 7.19 4.32
N ALA A 183 -30.56 7.52 3.02
CA ALA A 183 -30.03 6.64 1.99
C ALA A 183 -28.55 6.29 2.22
N SER A 184 -27.74 7.28 2.57
CA SER A 184 -26.34 7.09 2.93
C SER A 184 -26.21 6.26 4.22
N PHE A 185 -26.96 6.61 5.25
CA PHE A 185 -26.97 5.88 6.53
C PHE A 185 -27.28 4.40 6.34
N LYS A 186 -28.29 4.08 5.52
CA LYS A 186 -28.70 2.71 5.22
C LYS A 186 -27.55 1.89 4.59
N ILE A 187 -26.92 2.42 3.55
CA ILE A 187 -25.85 1.71 2.83
C ILE A 187 -24.58 1.63 3.69
N TRP A 188 -24.21 2.70 4.39
CA TRP A 188 -23.08 2.73 5.29
C TRP A 188 -23.22 1.73 6.44
N SER A 189 -24.43 1.59 7.00
CA SER A 189 -24.71 0.63 8.07
C SER A 189 -24.71 -0.80 7.55
N LEU A 190 -25.37 -1.06 6.41
CA LEU A 190 -25.51 -2.40 5.84
C LEU A 190 -24.17 -3.02 5.42
N TYR A 191 -23.27 -2.21 4.87
CA TYR A 191 -21.95 -2.64 4.39
C TYR A 191 -20.80 -2.36 5.38
N MET A 192 -21.12 -1.95 6.61
CA MET A 192 -20.14 -1.64 7.67
C MET A 192 -19.06 -0.64 7.19
N LEU A 193 -19.48 0.40 6.46
CA LEU A 193 -18.53 1.34 5.84
C LEU A 193 -17.81 2.21 6.85
N GLY A 194 -18.45 2.55 7.98
CA GLY A 194 -17.82 3.36 9.02
C GLY A 194 -16.56 2.71 9.57
N GLU A 195 -16.63 1.42 9.87
CA GLU A 195 -15.51 0.61 10.36
C GLU A 195 -14.39 0.49 9.31
N LYS A 196 -14.76 0.20 8.05
CA LYS A 196 -13.81 0.09 6.94
C LYS A 196 -13.11 1.41 6.66
N VAL A 197 -13.86 2.51 6.61
CA VAL A 197 -13.32 3.85 6.36
C VAL A 197 -12.42 4.30 7.51
N LYS A 198 -12.81 4.01 8.77
CA LYS A 198 -11.97 4.29 9.93
C LYS A 198 -10.61 3.63 9.80
N HIS A 199 -10.56 2.32 9.50
CA HIS A 199 -9.30 1.60 9.31
C HIS A 199 -8.40 2.26 8.25
N ILE A 200 -8.98 2.62 7.09
CA ILE A 200 -8.20 3.23 6.01
C ILE A 200 -7.69 4.63 6.39
N LEU A 201 -8.52 5.47 6.99
CA LEU A 201 -8.16 6.86 7.29
C LEU A 201 -7.18 6.98 8.47
N THR A 202 -7.25 6.07 9.44
CA THR A 202 -6.37 6.08 10.61
C THR A 202 -5.11 5.23 10.46
N ASP A 203 -4.98 4.49 9.36
CA ASP A 203 -3.81 3.67 9.09
C ASP A 203 -2.57 4.55 8.91
N PRO A 204 -1.48 4.35 9.69
CA PRO A 204 -0.29 5.18 9.60
C PRO A 204 0.55 4.92 8.33
N ILE A 205 0.43 3.73 7.74
CA ILE A 205 1.26 3.28 6.62
C ILE A 205 0.62 3.60 5.27
N ILE A 206 -0.71 3.47 5.15
CA ILE A 206 -1.42 3.77 3.90
C ILE A 206 -1.29 5.26 3.59
N GLY A 207 -0.63 5.59 2.49
CA GLY A 207 -0.54 6.96 1.95
C GLY A 207 -1.87 7.49 1.43
N ALA A 208 -1.89 8.77 1.02
CA ALA A 208 -3.10 9.42 0.48
C ALA A 208 -3.65 8.67 -0.75
N ASP A 209 -2.76 8.18 -1.60
CA ASP A 209 -3.08 7.46 -2.83
C ASP A 209 -2.84 5.93 -2.70
N GLY A 210 -2.50 5.44 -1.50
CA GLY A 210 -2.33 4.03 -1.20
C GLY A 210 -0.91 3.49 -1.37
N ASP A 211 0.08 4.34 -1.63
CA ASP A 211 1.48 3.93 -1.79
C ASP A 211 2.23 3.98 -0.46
N LEU A 212 3.09 2.98 -0.22
CA LEU A 212 3.93 2.90 0.98
C LEU A 212 5.14 3.82 0.89
N THR A 213 5.74 3.93 -0.29
CA THR A 213 6.89 4.80 -0.55
C THR A 213 6.80 5.43 -1.93
N ALA A 214 7.24 6.69 -2.04
CA ALA A 214 7.31 7.41 -3.32
C ALA A 214 8.58 7.08 -4.14
N THR A 215 9.50 6.28 -3.60
CA THR A 215 10.86 6.07 -4.13
C THR A 215 11.11 4.70 -4.76
N ARG A 216 10.15 3.76 -4.71
CA ARG A 216 10.32 2.41 -5.26
C ARG A 216 9.88 2.33 -6.72
N ASP A 217 10.74 1.82 -7.61
CA ASP A 217 10.35 1.45 -8.98
C ASP A 217 9.62 0.09 -8.96
N TYR A 218 8.30 0.15 -8.98
CA TYR A 218 7.45 -1.05 -8.92
C TYR A 218 7.56 -1.96 -10.15
N SER A 219 7.95 -1.46 -11.32
CA SER A 219 8.09 -2.28 -12.54
C SER A 219 9.31 -3.19 -12.46
N VAL A 220 10.42 -2.66 -11.97
CA VAL A 220 11.64 -3.44 -11.69
C VAL A 220 11.38 -4.42 -10.56
N TYR A 221 10.72 -3.98 -9.50
CA TYR A 221 10.38 -4.82 -8.34
C TYR A 221 9.52 -6.03 -8.74
N VAL A 222 8.46 -5.84 -9.50
CA VAL A 222 7.58 -6.93 -9.97
C VAL A 222 8.34 -7.96 -10.80
N ARG A 223 9.20 -7.51 -11.72
CA ARG A 223 10.03 -8.41 -12.52
C ARG A 223 10.98 -9.24 -11.64
N GLN A 224 11.65 -8.62 -10.69
CA GLN A 224 12.53 -9.31 -9.74
C GLN A 224 11.76 -10.34 -8.90
N MET A 225 10.55 -10.01 -8.45
CA MET A 225 9.70 -10.95 -7.69
C MET A 225 9.28 -12.15 -8.54
N ASP A 226 8.94 -11.95 -9.81
CA ASP A 226 8.61 -13.06 -10.74
C ASP A 226 9.81 -13.98 -10.97
N GLU A 227 11.01 -13.43 -11.14
CA GLU A 227 12.24 -14.19 -11.37
C GLU A 227 12.57 -15.14 -10.21
N ILE A 228 12.30 -14.72 -8.96
CA ILE A 228 12.61 -15.52 -7.76
C ILE A 228 11.43 -16.32 -7.22
N ALA A 229 10.22 -16.16 -7.80
CA ALA A 229 8.99 -16.78 -7.29
C ALA A 229 9.07 -18.31 -7.24
N ALA A 230 9.59 -18.93 -8.30
CA ALA A 230 9.74 -20.39 -8.37
C ALA A 230 10.72 -20.93 -7.31
N MET A 231 11.76 -20.19 -6.98
CA MET A 231 12.69 -20.54 -5.89
C MET A 231 11.99 -20.44 -4.54
N LYS A 232 11.36 -19.29 -4.24
CA LYS A 232 10.62 -19.06 -2.99
C LYS A 232 9.53 -20.11 -2.78
N TYR A 233 8.80 -20.45 -3.85
CA TYR A 233 7.77 -21.49 -3.78
C TYR A 233 8.36 -22.86 -3.45
N ARG A 234 9.43 -23.29 -4.14
CA ARG A 234 10.07 -24.59 -3.86
C ARG A 234 10.57 -24.73 -2.41
N GLU A 235 11.06 -23.66 -1.80
CA GLU A 235 11.51 -23.66 -0.42
C GLU A 235 10.33 -23.82 0.57
N THR A 236 9.15 -23.30 0.24
CA THR A 236 7.97 -23.24 1.13
C THR A 236 6.91 -24.29 0.82
N ALA A 237 6.81 -24.76 -0.44
CA ALA A 237 5.79 -25.70 -0.91
C ALA A 237 5.65 -27.01 -0.09
N PRO A 238 6.74 -27.63 0.43
CA PRO A 238 6.62 -28.85 1.23
C PRO A 238 5.82 -28.69 2.53
N PHE A 239 5.64 -27.46 2.99
CA PHE A 239 5.03 -27.11 4.28
C PHE A 239 3.62 -26.55 4.12
N VAL A 240 3.20 -26.24 2.90
CA VAL A 240 1.85 -25.73 2.60
C VAL A 240 0.82 -26.80 2.86
N GLN A 241 -0.13 -26.48 3.74
CA GLN A 241 -1.30 -27.32 4.02
C GLN A 241 -2.45 -26.91 3.11
N PRO A 242 -3.12 -27.87 2.43
CA PRO A 242 -4.28 -27.59 1.61
C PRO A 242 -5.45 -27.00 2.40
N GLY A 243 -6.30 -26.24 1.71
CA GLY A 243 -7.48 -25.58 2.27
C GLY A 243 -7.48 -24.10 1.96
N LYS A 244 -7.69 -23.25 2.97
CA LYS A 244 -7.55 -21.79 2.82
C LYS A 244 -6.10 -21.38 3.02
N ILE A 245 -5.52 -20.77 2.01
CA ILE A 245 -4.10 -20.39 1.94
C ILE A 245 -4.01 -18.88 1.75
N GLY A 246 -3.38 -18.20 2.69
CA GLY A 246 -3.15 -16.74 2.64
C GLY A 246 -1.69 -16.42 2.35
N ASP A 247 -1.43 -15.47 1.46
CA ASP A 247 -0.11 -14.88 1.20
C ASP A 247 -0.17 -13.40 1.60
N ILE A 248 0.51 -13.01 2.66
CA ILE A 248 0.51 -11.65 3.18
C ILE A 248 1.78 -10.92 2.74
N GLY A 249 1.62 -9.72 2.20
CA GLY A 249 2.68 -9.05 1.45
C GLY A 249 2.89 -9.76 0.12
N CYS A 250 1.79 -10.11 -0.56
CA CYS A 250 1.84 -10.95 -1.76
C CYS A 250 2.46 -10.24 -2.98
N ALA A 251 2.82 -8.97 -2.87
CA ALA A 251 3.34 -8.14 -3.94
C ALA A 251 2.45 -8.26 -5.21
N ALA A 252 2.99 -8.71 -6.33
CA ALA A 252 2.22 -8.93 -7.57
C ALA A 252 1.57 -10.33 -7.66
N GLY A 253 1.48 -11.09 -6.56
CA GLY A 253 0.85 -12.41 -6.51
C GLY A 253 1.70 -13.54 -7.11
N SER A 254 3.01 -13.34 -7.28
CA SER A 254 3.89 -14.28 -7.98
C SER A 254 4.00 -15.64 -7.27
N TRP A 255 4.06 -15.65 -5.92
CA TRP A 255 4.05 -16.90 -5.14
C TRP A 255 2.71 -17.64 -5.28
N LEU A 256 1.58 -16.93 -5.21
CA LEU A 256 0.24 -17.51 -5.41
C LEU A 256 0.05 -18.09 -6.81
N LYS A 257 0.69 -17.49 -7.83
CA LYS A 257 0.69 -18.03 -9.19
C LYS A 257 1.36 -19.42 -9.22
N MET A 258 2.54 -19.56 -8.62
CA MET A 258 3.22 -20.86 -8.50
C MET A 258 2.43 -21.87 -7.67
N ALA A 259 1.82 -21.43 -6.57
CA ALA A 259 0.99 -22.28 -5.72
C ALA A 259 -0.27 -22.79 -6.46
N GLY A 260 -0.88 -21.96 -7.30
CA GLY A 260 -2.02 -22.34 -8.14
C GLY A 260 -1.72 -23.39 -9.20
N GLU A 261 -0.45 -23.55 -9.59
CA GLU A 261 0.02 -24.59 -10.53
C GLU A 261 0.27 -25.95 -9.85
N ASP A 262 0.33 -25.97 -8.50
CA ASP A 262 0.58 -27.22 -7.74
C ASP A 262 -0.68 -28.07 -7.69
N ALA A 263 -0.63 -29.26 -8.27
CA ALA A 263 -1.75 -30.21 -8.32
C ALA A 263 -2.33 -30.56 -6.93
N ARG A 264 -1.51 -30.52 -5.87
CA ARG A 264 -1.96 -30.76 -4.49
C ARG A 264 -2.93 -29.69 -3.96
N LEU A 265 -2.92 -28.50 -4.59
CA LEU A 265 -3.60 -27.30 -4.13
C LEU A 265 -4.74 -26.84 -5.06
N HIS A 266 -5.13 -27.66 -6.06
CA HIS A 266 -6.16 -27.30 -7.05
C HIS A 266 -7.52 -26.98 -6.43
N GLU A 267 -7.87 -27.65 -5.32
CA GLU A 267 -9.15 -27.44 -4.60
C GLU A 267 -9.04 -26.40 -3.47
N CYS A 268 -7.93 -25.65 -3.42
CA CYS A 268 -7.69 -24.66 -2.37
C CYS A 268 -8.25 -23.29 -2.74
N ASP A 269 -8.59 -22.52 -1.72
CA ASP A 269 -8.87 -21.09 -1.83
C ASP A 269 -7.62 -20.29 -1.51
N PHE A 270 -7.23 -19.39 -2.39
CA PHE A 270 -6.07 -18.53 -2.22
C PHE A 270 -6.47 -17.09 -1.91
N TYR A 271 -5.78 -16.49 -0.96
CA TYR A 271 -6.01 -15.12 -0.52
C TYR A 271 -4.71 -14.33 -0.53
N GLY A 272 -4.60 -13.32 -1.39
CA GLY A 272 -3.47 -12.38 -1.42
C GLY A 272 -3.81 -11.10 -0.66
N ILE A 273 -2.97 -10.73 0.28
CA ILE A 273 -3.08 -9.46 1.03
C ILE A 273 -1.91 -8.58 0.64
N GLU A 274 -2.23 -7.39 0.15
CA GLU A 274 -1.23 -6.40 -0.26
C GLU A 274 -1.67 -5.01 0.22
N VAL A 275 -0.76 -4.26 0.80
CA VAL A 275 -1.04 -2.91 1.30
C VAL A 275 -0.80 -1.85 0.22
N SER A 276 0.21 -2.06 -0.65
CA SER A 276 0.51 -1.17 -1.76
C SER A 276 -0.58 -1.22 -2.82
N ARG A 277 -1.17 -0.06 -3.10
CA ARG A 277 -2.21 0.07 -4.13
C ARG A 277 -1.73 -0.39 -5.50
N HIS A 278 -0.54 0.02 -5.89
CA HIS A 278 0.02 -0.30 -7.21
C HIS A 278 0.17 -1.81 -7.41
N LEU A 279 0.74 -2.51 -6.43
CA LEU A 279 0.92 -3.96 -6.47
C LEU A 279 -0.42 -4.71 -6.43
N TYR A 280 -1.36 -4.24 -5.61
CA TYR A 280 -2.71 -4.77 -5.57
C TYR A 280 -3.42 -4.66 -6.93
N ASP A 281 -3.31 -3.52 -7.61
CA ASP A 281 -3.88 -3.33 -8.96
C ASP A 281 -3.26 -4.28 -9.99
N ILE A 282 -1.95 -4.56 -9.88
CA ILE A 282 -1.27 -5.57 -10.71
C ILE A 282 -1.84 -6.97 -10.44
N CYS A 283 -2.08 -7.33 -9.17
CA CYS A 283 -2.72 -8.60 -8.84
C CYS A 283 -4.10 -8.75 -9.49
N LEU A 284 -4.93 -7.69 -9.43
CA LEU A 284 -6.25 -7.69 -10.07
C LEU A 284 -6.14 -7.79 -11.60
N GLN A 285 -5.21 -7.06 -12.22
CA GLN A 285 -4.97 -7.12 -13.65
C GLN A 285 -4.54 -8.53 -14.08
N ARG A 286 -3.59 -9.15 -13.38
CA ARG A 286 -3.15 -10.53 -13.63
C ARG A 286 -4.30 -11.53 -13.51
N LYS A 287 -5.15 -11.35 -12.50
CA LYS A 287 -6.34 -12.19 -12.33
C LYS A 287 -7.31 -12.03 -13.50
N HIS A 288 -7.61 -10.81 -13.93
CA HIS A 288 -8.45 -10.55 -15.09
C HIS A 288 -7.87 -11.10 -16.40
N ASN A 289 -6.56 -11.10 -16.52
CA ASN A 289 -5.85 -11.69 -17.68
C ASN A 289 -5.81 -13.23 -17.64
N GLY A 290 -6.32 -13.86 -16.57
CA GLY A 290 -6.30 -15.33 -16.44
C GLY A 290 -4.92 -15.92 -16.15
N GLU A 291 -4.01 -15.14 -15.53
CA GLU A 291 -2.65 -15.61 -15.26
C GLU A 291 -2.55 -16.58 -14.08
N PHE A 292 -3.59 -16.72 -13.27
CA PHE A 292 -3.64 -17.68 -12.17
C PHE A 292 -4.34 -18.97 -12.61
N ALA A 293 -3.64 -20.11 -12.52
CA ALA A 293 -4.18 -21.41 -12.89
C ALA A 293 -5.40 -21.80 -12.03
N ASN A 294 -5.40 -21.43 -10.75
CA ASN A 294 -6.54 -21.60 -9.86
C ASN A 294 -7.41 -20.34 -9.88
N PRO A 295 -8.71 -20.41 -10.30
CA PRO A 295 -9.60 -19.25 -10.32
C PRO A 295 -10.04 -18.77 -8.93
N SER A 296 -9.94 -19.61 -7.90
CA SER A 296 -10.29 -19.30 -6.51
C SER A 296 -9.18 -18.52 -5.81
N VAL A 297 -8.60 -17.51 -6.49
CA VAL A 297 -7.65 -16.56 -5.93
C VAL A 297 -8.33 -15.22 -5.71
N PHE A 298 -8.23 -14.67 -4.49
CA PHE A 298 -8.88 -13.44 -4.07
C PHE A 298 -7.85 -12.47 -3.50
N PHE A 299 -7.88 -11.23 -3.93
CA PHE A 299 -6.97 -10.20 -3.46
C PHE A 299 -7.70 -9.16 -2.63
N SER A 300 -7.05 -8.68 -1.57
CA SER A 300 -7.56 -7.60 -0.71
C SER A 300 -6.46 -6.60 -0.40
N GLN A 301 -6.77 -5.32 -0.55
CA GLN A 301 -5.88 -4.26 -0.09
C GLN A 301 -6.13 -4.02 1.40
N LYS A 302 -5.21 -4.48 2.25
CA LYS A 302 -5.31 -4.38 3.71
C LYS A 302 -3.92 -4.28 4.34
N ASN A 303 -3.85 -3.59 5.49
CA ASN A 303 -2.69 -3.62 6.36
C ASN A 303 -2.83 -4.76 7.39
N ALA A 304 -1.97 -5.76 7.30
CA ALA A 304 -1.98 -6.93 8.17
C ALA A 304 -1.41 -6.68 9.58
N VAL A 305 -0.78 -5.54 9.82
CA VAL A 305 -0.23 -5.17 11.13
C VAL A 305 -1.35 -4.65 12.03
N THR A 306 -2.19 -3.74 11.52
CA THR A 306 -3.17 -3.02 12.32
C THR A 306 -4.44 -3.82 12.64
N SER A 307 -4.71 -4.92 11.90
CA SER A 307 -5.93 -5.71 12.09
C SER A 307 -5.80 -7.13 11.57
N LEU A 308 -6.76 -7.98 11.94
CA LEU A 308 -6.96 -9.27 11.28
C LEU A 308 -7.31 -9.05 9.81
N VAL A 309 -6.68 -9.81 8.94
CA VAL A 309 -6.94 -9.78 7.48
C VAL A 309 -7.73 -10.99 7.00
N PHE A 310 -7.77 -12.03 7.83
CA PHE A 310 -8.60 -13.23 7.67
C PHE A 310 -9.52 -13.44 8.87
N ASP A 311 -10.57 -14.22 8.69
CA ASP A 311 -11.47 -14.57 9.78
C ASP A 311 -10.73 -15.42 10.83
N PRO A 312 -10.98 -15.22 12.15
CA PRO A 312 -10.35 -16.00 13.20
C PRO A 312 -10.52 -17.51 13.01
N GLY A 313 -9.45 -18.26 13.18
CA GLY A 313 -9.46 -19.72 13.11
C GLY A 313 -9.79 -20.31 11.74
N SER A 314 -9.63 -19.55 10.65
CA SER A 314 -10.07 -19.97 9.32
C SER A 314 -8.96 -20.47 8.41
N MET A 315 -7.71 -20.09 8.63
CA MET A 315 -6.61 -20.32 7.68
C MET A 315 -5.85 -21.63 7.99
N HIS A 316 -5.63 -22.44 6.96
CA HIS A 316 -4.81 -23.65 7.07
C HIS A 316 -3.33 -23.36 6.84
N THR A 317 -3.03 -22.45 5.94
CA THR A 317 -1.68 -21.93 5.72
C THR A 317 -1.72 -20.42 5.63
N ILE A 318 -0.81 -19.75 6.34
CA ILE A 318 -0.45 -18.36 6.10
C ILE A 318 1.00 -18.35 5.64
N HIS A 319 1.29 -17.69 4.53
CA HIS A 319 2.62 -17.50 3.98
C HIS A 319 3.01 -16.02 4.09
N THR A 320 4.25 -15.77 4.46
CA THR A 320 4.92 -14.47 4.37
C THR A 320 6.34 -14.67 3.86
N SER A 321 6.77 -13.81 2.96
CA SER A 321 8.14 -13.89 2.45
C SER A 321 8.72 -12.51 2.22
N SER A 322 9.86 -12.22 2.87
CA SER A 322 10.55 -10.93 2.78
C SER A 322 9.62 -9.76 3.15
N LEU A 323 8.90 -9.89 4.26
CA LEU A 323 7.91 -8.93 4.74
C LEU A 323 8.17 -8.48 6.18
N THR A 324 8.55 -9.41 7.06
CA THR A 324 8.53 -9.12 8.50
C THR A 324 9.62 -8.15 8.92
N HIS A 325 10.73 -8.06 8.17
CA HIS A 325 11.75 -7.02 8.36
C HIS A 325 11.24 -5.63 7.95
N GLU A 326 10.35 -5.51 6.95
CA GLU A 326 9.71 -4.24 6.60
C GLU A 326 8.80 -3.74 7.74
N ILE A 327 8.07 -4.65 8.43
CA ILE A 327 7.22 -4.28 9.58
C ILE A 327 8.03 -3.59 10.68
N THR A 328 9.20 -4.13 11.00
CA THR A 328 10.07 -3.52 12.02
C THR A 328 10.76 -2.25 11.54
N SER A 329 11.08 -2.17 10.26
CA SER A 329 11.82 -1.07 9.66
C SER A 329 10.97 0.20 9.52
N TYR A 330 9.72 0.05 9.08
CA TYR A 330 8.76 1.15 8.91
C TYR A 330 7.81 1.34 10.09
N GLY A 331 7.84 0.45 11.07
CA GLY A 331 7.07 0.46 12.30
C GLY A 331 7.94 0.23 13.54
N SER A 332 7.57 -0.77 14.32
CA SER A 332 8.27 -1.11 15.57
C SER A 332 8.24 -2.61 15.86
N ILE A 333 9.01 -3.04 16.84
CA ILE A 333 8.95 -4.42 17.38
C ILE A 333 7.53 -4.71 17.94
N ALA A 334 6.88 -3.73 18.56
CA ALA A 334 5.51 -3.91 19.06
C ALA A 334 4.50 -4.17 17.92
N ASP A 335 4.71 -3.59 16.75
CA ASP A 335 3.92 -3.85 15.55
C ASP A 335 4.15 -5.26 15.02
N LEU A 336 5.39 -5.74 15.02
CA LEU A 336 5.72 -7.12 14.68
C LEU A 336 5.08 -8.10 15.66
N GLU A 337 5.13 -7.83 16.96
CA GLU A 337 4.45 -8.67 17.96
C GLU A 337 2.93 -8.68 17.79
N ALA A 338 2.32 -7.54 17.43
CA ALA A 338 0.91 -7.46 17.10
C ALA A 338 0.59 -8.28 15.83
N PHE A 339 1.44 -8.19 14.81
CA PHE A 339 1.34 -9.00 13.61
C PHE A 339 1.40 -10.50 13.93
N ILE A 340 2.33 -10.94 14.78
CA ILE A 340 2.46 -12.34 15.22
C ILE A 340 1.18 -12.82 15.92
N ARG A 341 0.62 -12.02 16.85
CA ARG A 341 -0.64 -12.35 17.53
C ARG A 341 -1.81 -12.47 16.55
N ASN A 342 -1.90 -11.58 15.57
CA ASN A 342 -2.94 -11.63 14.54
C ASN A 342 -2.84 -12.92 13.70
N ARG A 343 -1.63 -13.36 13.34
CA ARG A 343 -1.43 -14.62 12.59
C ARG A 343 -1.85 -15.83 13.41
N TYR A 344 -1.54 -15.82 14.70
CA TYR A 344 -2.00 -16.90 15.59
C TYR A 344 -3.52 -16.97 15.67
N GLU A 345 -4.19 -15.84 15.78
CA GLU A 345 -5.65 -15.79 15.85
C GLU A 345 -6.30 -16.28 14.56
N GLU A 346 -5.80 -15.91 13.40
CA GLU A 346 -6.35 -16.27 12.09
C GLU A 346 -6.18 -17.74 11.71
N LEU A 347 -5.14 -18.41 12.21
CA LEU A 347 -4.91 -19.81 11.90
C LEU A 347 -5.96 -20.73 12.53
N ALA A 348 -6.40 -21.71 11.76
CA ALA A 348 -7.18 -22.85 12.25
C ALA A 348 -6.32 -23.72 13.19
N PRO A 349 -6.94 -24.50 14.11
CA PRO A 349 -6.20 -25.49 14.89
C PRO A 349 -5.41 -26.44 13.97
N GLY A 350 -4.12 -26.58 14.22
CA GLY A 350 -3.19 -27.34 13.39
C GLY A 350 -2.71 -26.63 12.12
N GLY A 351 -3.18 -25.41 11.84
CA GLY A 351 -2.69 -24.58 10.73
C GLY A 351 -1.24 -24.15 10.90
N VAL A 352 -0.61 -23.72 9.82
CA VAL A 352 0.79 -23.33 9.80
C VAL A 352 0.98 -21.92 9.25
N TRP A 353 1.76 -21.11 9.92
CA TRP A 353 2.37 -19.92 9.36
C TRP A 353 3.79 -20.24 8.90
N ILE A 354 4.04 -20.01 7.61
CA ILE A 354 5.34 -20.17 6.96
C ILE A 354 5.90 -18.77 6.76
N ASN A 355 6.94 -18.42 7.52
CA ASN A 355 7.66 -17.16 7.36
C ASN A 355 9.05 -17.42 6.78
N ARG A 356 9.32 -16.91 5.59
CA ARG A 356 10.62 -16.92 4.95
C ARG A 356 11.13 -15.48 4.86
N ASP A 357 12.18 -15.17 5.61
CA ASP A 357 12.68 -13.80 5.66
C ASP A 357 14.20 -13.75 5.84
N VAL A 358 14.74 -12.55 5.87
CA VAL A 358 16.12 -12.29 6.31
C VAL A 358 16.24 -12.46 7.81
N THR A 359 17.46 -12.68 8.30
CA THR A 359 17.72 -12.85 9.73
C THR A 359 19.09 -12.29 10.12
N GLY A 360 19.19 -11.81 11.35
CA GLY A 360 20.45 -11.42 11.95
C GLY A 360 21.31 -12.59 12.41
N PRO A 361 22.61 -12.35 12.62
CA PRO A 361 23.53 -13.34 13.18
C PRO A 361 23.27 -13.55 14.68
N ASP A 362 23.66 -14.70 15.22
CA ASP A 362 23.51 -15.01 16.65
C ASP A 362 24.43 -14.15 17.53
N ASN A 363 25.58 -13.75 17.00
CA ASN A 363 26.63 -12.98 17.69
C ASN A 363 26.66 -11.50 17.27
N LYS A 364 25.52 -10.83 17.29
CA LYS A 364 25.31 -9.45 16.80
C LYS A 364 26.37 -8.45 17.25
N GLU A 365 26.74 -8.52 18.53
CA GLU A 365 27.67 -7.58 19.18
C GLU A 365 29.15 -7.96 19.01
N GLU A 366 29.45 -9.08 18.38
CA GLU A 366 30.83 -9.49 18.14
C GLU A 366 31.55 -8.51 17.24
N VAL A 367 32.74 -8.07 17.63
CA VAL A 367 33.56 -7.20 16.78
C VAL A 367 34.27 -8.06 15.74
N VAL A 368 34.04 -7.71 14.47
CA VAL A 368 34.65 -8.39 13.32
C VAL A 368 35.49 -7.42 12.49
N TRP A 369 36.32 -7.98 11.65
CA TRP A 369 37.15 -7.27 10.71
C TRP A 369 36.71 -7.62 9.31
N LEU A 370 36.26 -6.62 8.54
CA LEU A 370 35.73 -6.78 7.20
C LEU A 370 36.76 -6.27 6.18
N TRP A 371 37.28 -7.18 5.37
CA TRP A 371 38.03 -6.81 4.19
C TRP A 371 37.06 -6.49 3.05
N LEU A 372 37.36 -5.42 2.32
CA LEU A 372 36.53 -4.89 1.24
C LEU A 372 37.40 -4.65 0.01
N ASN A 373 36.98 -5.19 -1.14
CA ASN A 373 37.72 -5.00 -2.38
C ASN A 373 37.70 -3.53 -2.79
N GLU A 374 38.88 -2.96 -3.09
CA GLU A 374 39.03 -1.57 -3.55
C GLU A 374 39.42 -1.47 -5.01
N THR A 375 39.61 -2.62 -5.68
CA THR A 375 40.07 -2.71 -7.07
C THR A 375 38.97 -3.15 -8.03
N ASP A 376 37.76 -3.41 -7.54
CA ASP A 376 36.62 -3.90 -8.30
C ASP A 376 35.70 -2.79 -8.83
N GLY A 377 36.11 -1.50 -8.68
CA GLY A 377 35.36 -0.35 -9.17
C GLY A 377 36.02 0.98 -8.79
N ALA A 378 35.27 2.07 -8.94
CA ALA A 378 35.73 3.41 -8.59
C ALA A 378 35.72 3.65 -7.06
N ASN A 379 36.73 4.38 -6.56
CA ASN A 379 36.84 4.68 -5.12
C ASN A 379 36.34 6.07 -4.73
N GLU A 380 35.95 6.90 -5.70
CA GLU A 380 35.39 8.23 -5.48
C GLU A 380 33.89 8.14 -5.29
N LEU A 381 33.37 8.73 -4.21
CA LEU A 381 31.93 8.69 -3.94
C LEU A 381 31.17 9.62 -4.89
N PRO A 382 29.98 9.24 -5.36
CA PRO A 382 29.12 10.11 -6.14
C PRO A 382 28.60 11.28 -5.29
N ASP A 383 28.12 12.31 -5.96
CA ASP A 383 27.49 13.47 -5.32
C ASP A 383 26.37 13.02 -4.38
N PRO A 384 26.41 13.38 -3.09
CA PRO A 384 25.34 13.04 -2.14
C PRO A 384 23.98 13.65 -2.50
N ALA A 385 23.95 14.68 -3.34
CA ALA A 385 22.71 15.32 -3.78
C ALA A 385 21.91 14.54 -4.85
N ILE A 386 22.42 13.41 -5.35
CA ILE A 386 21.69 12.58 -6.32
C ILE A 386 20.51 11.91 -5.61
N THR A 387 19.30 12.35 -5.95
CA THR A 387 18.03 11.79 -5.44
C THR A 387 17.25 11.00 -6.49
N ASP A 388 17.60 11.12 -7.77
CA ASP A 388 17.04 10.28 -8.83
C ASP A 388 17.53 8.85 -8.67
N THR A 389 16.59 7.90 -8.56
CA THR A 389 16.88 6.49 -8.24
C THR A 389 17.69 5.80 -9.32
N HIS A 390 17.45 6.09 -10.60
CA HIS A 390 18.20 5.49 -11.71
C HIS A 390 19.62 6.01 -11.80
N LEU A 391 19.80 7.33 -11.68
CA LEU A 391 21.14 7.94 -11.68
C LEU A 391 21.95 7.49 -10.47
N LEU A 392 21.29 7.34 -9.31
CA LEU A 392 21.94 6.83 -8.10
C LEU A 392 22.37 5.38 -8.27
N ALA A 393 21.48 4.52 -8.79
CA ALA A 393 21.80 3.11 -9.03
C ALA A 393 22.97 2.93 -10.00
N GLU A 394 22.98 3.71 -11.09
CA GLU A 394 24.10 3.71 -12.05
C GLU A 394 25.41 4.15 -11.39
N ALA A 395 25.38 5.23 -10.62
CA ALA A 395 26.56 5.73 -9.90
C ALA A 395 27.08 4.74 -8.86
N LEU A 396 26.17 4.10 -8.07
CA LEU A 396 26.52 3.08 -7.08
C LEU A 396 27.10 1.82 -7.74
N GLY A 397 26.57 1.43 -8.90
CA GLY A 397 27.06 0.28 -9.68
C GLY A 397 28.49 0.40 -10.21
N GLN A 398 29.03 1.63 -10.26
CA GLN A 398 30.42 1.88 -10.66
C GLN A 398 31.40 1.84 -9.48
N LEU A 399 30.91 1.84 -8.24
CA LEU A 399 31.77 1.89 -7.05
C LEU A 399 32.49 0.57 -6.79
N SER A 400 33.72 0.68 -6.25
CA SER A 400 34.36 -0.45 -5.61
C SER A 400 33.56 -0.87 -4.38
N THR A 401 33.69 -2.14 -3.98
CA THR A 401 33.02 -2.64 -2.78
C THR A 401 33.37 -1.83 -1.53
N ARG A 402 34.63 -1.33 -1.45
CA ARG A 402 35.08 -0.45 -0.35
C ARG A 402 34.42 0.94 -0.41
N ALA A 403 34.30 1.53 -1.58
CA ALA A 403 33.60 2.81 -1.74
C ALA A 403 32.10 2.68 -1.48
N LEU A 404 31.50 1.58 -1.92
CA LEU A 404 30.09 1.26 -1.65
C LEU A 404 29.81 1.12 -0.15
N PHE A 405 30.72 0.49 0.61
CA PHE A 405 30.60 0.46 2.08
C PHE A 405 30.66 1.88 2.69
N ARG A 406 31.55 2.73 2.19
CA ARG A 406 31.63 4.13 2.67
C ARG A 406 30.31 4.88 2.41
N ARG A 407 29.69 4.65 1.27
CA ARG A 407 28.39 5.23 0.95
C ARG A 407 27.29 4.64 1.83
N PHE A 408 27.26 3.32 2.02
CA PHE A 408 26.35 2.62 2.93
C PHE A 408 26.42 3.20 4.36
N ALA A 409 27.63 3.38 4.90
CA ALA A 409 27.82 3.91 6.25
C ALA A 409 27.31 5.36 6.42
N GLN A 410 27.19 6.13 5.33
CA GLN A 410 26.61 7.46 5.34
C GLN A 410 25.07 7.42 5.25
N ASP A 411 24.51 6.51 4.48
CA ASP A 411 23.10 6.49 4.15
C ASP A 411 22.27 5.61 5.10
N PHE A 412 22.86 4.50 5.61
CA PHE A 412 22.12 3.49 6.39
C PHE A 412 21.50 4.10 7.64
N ARG A 413 20.18 4.13 7.67
CA ARG A 413 19.33 4.64 8.75
C ARG A 413 19.71 6.04 9.23
N HIS A 414 20.30 6.82 8.34
CA HIS A 414 20.70 8.20 8.68
C HIS A 414 19.49 9.06 9.04
N ALA A 415 18.39 8.89 8.34
CA ALA A 415 17.13 9.61 8.59
C ALA A 415 16.54 9.30 9.98
N GLU A 416 16.79 8.08 10.50
CA GLU A 416 16.39 7.63 11.84
C GLU A 416 17.41 7.99 12.93
N GLY A 417 18.47 8.73 12.57
CA GLY A 417 19.52 9.13 13.49
C GLY A 417 20.52 8.04 13.85
N TYR A 418 20.55 6.93 13.11
CA TYR A 418 21.54 5.88 13.30
C TYR A 418 22.87 6.29 12.67
N HIS A 419 23.95 6.00 13.36
CA HIS A 419 25.31 6.22 12.89
C HIS A 419 26.09 4.92 13.01
N LEU A 420 26.38 4.29 11.88
CA LEU A 420 27.14 3.05 11.81
C LEU A 420 28.54 3.23 12.39
N GLN A 421 28.83 2.53 13.48
CA GLN A 421 30.12 2.64 14.17
C GLN A 421 31.15 1.72 13.51
N HIS A 422 32.20 2.30 12.95
CA HIS A 422 33.27 1.56 12.30
C HIS A 422 34.62 2.27 12.40
N GLU A 423 35.69 1.51 12.29
CA GLU A 423 37.05 2.00 12.33
C GLU A 423 37.87 1.38 11.19
N TRP A 424 38.61 2.19 10.47
CA TRP A 424 39.55 1.71 9.47
C TRP A 424 40.88 1.41 10.12
N VAL A 425 41.40 0.19 9.96
CA VAL A 425 42.66 -0.27 10.57
C VAL A 425 43.56 -0.89 9.51
N GLU A 426 44.80 -0.47 9.46
CA GLU A 426 45.82 -1.10 8.63
C GLU A 426 46.55 -2.19 9.38
N MET A 427 46.64 -3.39 8.81
CA MET A 427 47.38 -4.51 9.37
C MET A 427 48.07 -5.30 8.24
N GLY A 428 49.38 -5.43 8.32
CA GLY A 428 50.17 -6.19 7.33
C GLY A 428 50.08 -5.63 5.88
N GLY A 429 49.87 -4.34 5.72
CA GLY A 429 49.71 -3.69 4.41
C GLY A 429 48.33 -3.86 3.80
N THR A 430 47.35 -4.36 4.57
CA THR A 430 45.94 -4.51 4.15
C THR A 430 45.06 -3.65 5.07
N THR A 431 44.12 -2.92 4.47
CA THR A 431 43.15 -2.12 5.22
C THR A 431 41.88 -2.93 5.49
N TYR A 432 41.45 -2.96 6.73
CA TYR A 432 40.23 -3.60 7.19
C TYR A 432 39.29 -2.57 7.81
N CYS A 433 38.00 -2.85 7.75
CA CYS A 433 36.98 -2.14 8.51
C CYS A 433 36.60 -2.95 9.74
N ARG A 434 36.81 -2.39 10.94
CA ARG A 434 36.44 -3.01 12.22
C ARG A 434 35.07 -2.47 12.63
N LEU A 435 34.10 -3.37 12.87
CA LEU A 435 32.74 -3.02 13.21
C LEU A 435 32.03 -4.18 13.91
N SER A 436 30.76 -4.00 14.33
CA SER A 436 29.95 -5.08 14.86
C SER A 436 29.58 -6.11 13.78
N MET A 437 29.36 -7.36 14.17
CA MET A 437 28.86 -8.40 13.25
C MET A 437 27.51 -8.01 12.66
N GLN A 438 26.63 -7.37 13.44
CA GLN A 438 25.33 -6.88 12.98
C GLN A 438 25.49 -5.88 11.82
N ASP A 439 26.33 -4.85 11.99
CA ASP A 439 26.55 -3.83 10.97
C ASP A 439 27.23 -4.38 9.72
N ALA A 440 28.16 -5.34 9.93
CA ALA A 440 28.76 -6.04 8.81
C ALA A 440 27.71 -6.82 7.99
N CYS A 441 26.80 -7.52 8.67
CA CYS A 441 25.70 -8.25 8.02
C CYS A 441 24.72 -7.32 7.29
N GLU A 442 24.35 -6.18 7.89
CA GLU A 442 23.50 -5.19 7.26
C GLU A 442 24.09 -4.72 5.91
N PHE A 443 25.38 -4.44 5.87
CA PHE A 443 26.06 -4.11 4.62
C PHE A 443 26.10 -5.30 3.64
N LEU A 444 26.57 -6.47 4.09
CA LEU A 444 26.78 -7.64 3.24
C LEU A 444 25.49 -8.07 2.54
N PHE A 445 24.35 -7.95 3.22
CA PHE A 445 23.07 -8.41 2.69
C PHE A 445 22.37 -7.37 1.82
N LYS A 446 22.70 -6.08 1.97
CA LYS A 446 22.02 -4.98 1.26
C LYS A 446 22.83 -4.36 0.12
N LYS A 447 24.16 -4.50 0.10
CA LYS A 447 25.04 -3.76 -0.83
C LYS A 447 24.69 -3.90 -2.33
N ASP A 448 23.96 -4.96 -2.69
CA ASP A 448 23.58 -5.22 -4.08
C ASP A 448 22.16 -4.78 -4.45
N TYR A 449 21.40 -4.14 -3.51
CA TYR A 449 20.07 -3.58 -3.79
C TYR A 449 20.16 -2.12 -4.27
N GLN A 450 21.00 -1.88 -5.30
CA GLN A 450 21.32 -0.54 -5.76
C GLN A 450 20.14 0.15 -6.44
N ASP A 451 19.27 -0.61 -7.13
CA ASP A 451 18.07 -0.08 -7.81
C ASP A 451 17.03 0.49 -6.82
N ASN A 452 17.02 0.01 -5.58
CA ASN A 452 16.12 0.43 -4.50
C ASN A 452 16.89 1.02 -3.30
N TRP A 453 18.10 1.51 -3.51
CA TRP A 453 19.01 1.93 -2.45
C TRP A 453 18.37 2.82 -1.40
N LEU A 454 17.67 3.87 -1.81
CA LEU A 454 17.05 4.81 -0.88
C LEU A 454 16.01 4.15 0.05
N SER A 455 15.26 3.19 -0.44
CA SER A 455 14.31 2.40 0.35
C SER A 455 15.03 1.43 1.28
N GLU A 456 15.98 0.67 0.75
CA GLU A 456 16.72 -0.36 1.49
C GLU A 456 17.56 0.23 2.64
N MET A 457 18.01 1.49 2.51
CA MET A 457 18.76 2.16 3.57
C MET A 457 17.92 2.48 4.81
N HIS A 458 16.59 2.49 4.73
CA HIS A 458 15.69 2.59 5.87
C HIS A 458 15.44 1.25 6.57
N GLU A 459 15.63 0.14 5.89
CA GLU A 459 15.27 -1.19 6.37
C GLU A 459 16.36 -1.80 7.26
N THR A 460 15.96 -2.66 8.18
CA THR A 460 16.84 -3.40 9.08
C THR A 460 16.64 -4.90 8.87
N PHE A 461 17.68 -5.62 8.40
CA PHE A 461 17.62 -7.06 8.16
C PHE A 461 18.00 -7.88 9.39
N CYS A 462 18.86 -7.32 10.23
CA CYS A 462 19.46 -8.03 11.35
C CYS A 462 18.84 -7.68 12.72
N PHE A 463 17.54 -7.34 12.75
CA PHE A 463 16.84 -6.96 14.00
C PHE A 463 16.67 -8.14 14.96
N TRP A 464 16.28 -9.32 14.48
CA TRP A 464 16.17 -10.56 15.23
C TRP A 464 17.00 -11.69 14.61
N ASN A 465 17.53 -12.59 15.46
CA ASN A 465 18.07 -13.87 15.04
C ASN A 465 17.00 -14.98 15.16
N PHE A 466 17.34 -16.22 14.86
CA PHE A 466 16.40 -17.34 14.92
C PHE A 466 15.83 -17.59 16.32
N GLU A 467 16.63 -17.45 17.38
CA GLU A 467 16.17 -17.65 18.76
C GLU A 467 15.25 -16.52 19.23
N ASP A 468 15.51 -15.27 18.83
CA ASP A 468 14.60 -14.14 19.08
C ASP A 468 13.22 -14.42 18.48
N TRP A 469 13.18 -14.86 17.23
CA TRP A 469 11.96 -15.27 16.53
C TRP A 469 11.22 -16.40 17.25
N LYS A 470 11.95 -17.46 17.61
CA LYS A 470 11.40 -18.62 18.30
C LYS A 470 10.76 -18.22 19.64
N GLN A 471 11.45 -17.42 20.43
CA GLN A 471 10.93 -16.92 21.71
C GLN A 471 9.64 -16.12 21.54
N ALA A 472 9.59 -15.18 20.57
CA ALA A 472 8.42 -14.37 20.32
C ALA A 472 7.20 -15.21 19.87
N LEU A 473 7.44 -16.21 19.04
CA LEU A 473 6.39 -17.11 18.54
C LEU A 473 5.89 -18.04 19.66
N GLU A 474 6.77 -18.66 20.42
CA GLU A 474 6.40 -19.54 21.54
C GLU A 474 5.67 -18.77 22.65
N ALA A 475 6.06 -17.51 22.92
CA ALA A 475 5.35 -16.63 23.85
C ALA A 475 3.92 -16.31 23.40
N THR A 476 3.65 -16.33 22.09
CA THR A 476 2.31 -16.16 21.54
C THR A 476 1.47 -17.45 21.58
N GLY A 477 2.12 -18.62 21.74
CA GLY A 477 1.47 -19.94 21.79
C GLY A 477 1.72 -20.81 20.55
N PHE A 478 2.56 -20.37 19.63
CA PHE A 478 2.96 -21.20 18.49
C PHE A 478 3.87 -22.36 18.94
N HIS A 479 3.74 -23.49 18.25
CA HIS A 479 4.70 -24.57 18.26
C HIS A 479 5.62 -24.48 17.04
N ILE A 480 6.93 -24.43 17.25
CA ILE A 480 7.92 -24.32 16.18
C ILE A 480 8.26 -25.72 15.64
N ASP A 481 7.99 -25.97 14.38
CA ASP A 481 8.32 -27.24 13.70
C ASP A 481 9.85 -27.40 13.66
N ALA A 482 10.33 -28.60 13.95
CA ALA A 482 11.78 -28.91 14.03
C ALA A 482 12.55 -28.67 12.70
N ARG A 483 11.84 -28.50 11.59
CA ARG A 483 12.43 -28.14 10.28
C ARG A 483 12.65 -26.65 10.10
N SER A 484 12.23 -25.83 11.08
CA SER A 484 12.52 -24.40 11.10
C SER A 484 14.01 -24.17 11.38
N GLY A 485 14.57 -23.13 10.82
CA GLY A 485 15.96 -22.76 11.09
C GLY A 485 16.42 -21.57 10.28
N SER A 486 17.57 -21.03 10.68
CA SER A 486 18.32 -20.08 9.88
C SER A 486 19.31 -20.81 8.96
N TYR A 487 19.59 -20.22 7.80
CA TYR A 487 20.53 -20.80 6.84
C TYR A 487 21.29 -19.71 6.09
N ARG A 488 22.47 -20.08 5.62
CA ARG A 488 23.27 -19.23 4.74
C ARG A 488 22.83 -19.47 3.30
N ASN A 489 22.47 -18.40 2.60
CA ASN A 489 22.16 -18.51 1.18
C ASN A 489 23.45 -18.58 0.36
N GLU A 490 23.83 -19.78 -0.05
CA GLU A 490 25.08 -20.03 -0.77
C GLU A 490 25.13 -19.32 -2.13
N TRP A 491 23.98 -19.09 -2.79
CA TRP A 491 23.96 -18.32 -4.01
C TRP A 491 24.41 -16.88 -3.77
N ILE A 492 23.93 -16.23 -2.68
CA ILE A 492 24.37 -14.88 -2.31
C ILE A 492 25.87 -14.89 -1.99
N VAL A 493 26.33 -15.84 -1.23
CA VAL A 493 27.77 -15.95 -0.90
C VAL A 493 28.61 -16.01 -2.16
N GLN A 494 28.29 -16.94 -3.07
CA GLN A 494 29.10 -17.17 -4.27
C GLN A 494 29.01 -16.05 -5.31
N ASN A 495 27.84 -15.43 -5.47
CA ASN A 495 27.61 -14.46 -6.55
C ASN A 495 27.78 -13.01 -6.11
N ARG A 496 27.63 -12.73 -4.80
CA ARG A 496 27.64 -11.34 -4.30
C ARG A 496 28.79 -11.04 -3.33
N LEU A 497 29.32 -12.04 -2.59
CA LEU A 497 30.28 -11.80 -1.51
C LEU A 497 31.70 -12.25 -1.84
N VAL A 498 31.86 -13.45 -2.42
CA VAL A 498 33.18 -14.01 -2.73
C VAL A 498 33.94 -13.10 -3.70
N GLY A 499 35.20 -12.79 -3.36
CA GLY A 499 36.07 -11.91 -4.14
C GLY A 499 35.82 -10.40 -3.95
N LYS A 500 34.71 -10.04 -3.30
CA LYS A 500 34.35 -8.64 -2.97
C LYS A 500 34.55 -8.33 -1.50
N THR A 501 34.24 -9.27 -0.63
CA THR A 501 34.30 -9.11 0.83
C THR A 501 34.87 -10.35 1.51
N GLN A 502 35.42 -10.19 2.70
CA GLN A 502 35.84 -11.30 3.55
C GLN A 502 35.78 -10.90 5.03
N LEU A 503 35.28 -11.81 5.88
CA LEU A 503 35.18 -11.59 7.33
C LEU A 503 36.33 -12.27 8.08
N PHE A 504 36.78 -11.60 9.12
CA PHE A 504 37.82 -12.10 10.01
C PHE A 504 37.45 -11.85 11.46
N ARG A 505 37.98 -12.74 12.32
CA ARG A 505 37.98 -12.60 13.79
C ARG A 505 39.39 -12.41 14.27
N GLN A 506 39.61 -11.49 15.19
CA GLN A 506 40.90 -11.33 15.85
C GLN A 506 41.02 -12.30 17.01
N GLN A 507 42.13 -13.05 17.06
CA GLN A 507 42.48 -13.94 18.16
C GLN A 507 43.15 -13.16 19.30
N GLU A 508 43.32 -13.79 20.45
CA GLU A 508 43.94 -13.18 21.62
C GLU A 508 45.41 -12.74 21.36
N ASP A 509 46.10 -13.41 20.45
CA ASP A 509 47.46 -13.05 20.03
C ASP A 509 47.52 -11.90 19.02
N GLY A 510 46.35 -11.34 18.66
CA GLY A 510 46.21 -10.23 17.70
C GLY A 510 46.15 -10.67 16.24
N THR A 511 46.29 -11.95 15.93
CA THR A 511 46.18 -12.45 14.54
C THR A 511 44.73 -12.44 14.04
N LEU A 512 44.55 -12.20 12.74
CA LEU A 512 43.24 -12.27 12.07
C LEU A 512 43.06 -13.65 11.44
N VAL A 513 41.96 -14.31 11.79
CA VAL A 513 41.55 -15.60 11.20
C VAL A 513 40.29 -15.41 10.42
N THR A 514 40.28 -15.88 9.19
CA THR A 514 39.07 -15.87 8.34
C THR A 514 37.96 -16.64 9.00
N ILE A 515 36.76 -16.07 8.98
CA ILE A 515 35.52 -16.73 9.40
C ILE A 515 34.56 -16.83 8.24
N ASP A 516 33.67 -17.82 8.31
CA ASP A 516 32.60 -17.99 7.34
C ASP A 516 31.59 -16.80 7.36
N PHE A 517 30.96 -16.57 6.24
CA PHE A 517 29.83 -15.64 6.22
C PHE A 517 28.68 -16.17 7.07
N PRO A 518 28.00 -15.30 7.83
CA PRO A 518 26.92 -15.71 8.72
C PRO A 518 25.67 -16.17 7.95
N VAL A 519 24.71 -16.70 8.69
CA VAL A 519 23.36 -16.98 8.17
C VAL A 519 22.73 -15.69 7.68
N SER A 520 21.95 -15.78 6.61
CA SER A 520 21.33 -14.62 5.94
C SER A 520 19.81 -14.70 5.88
N HIS A 521 19.28 -15.92 5.98
CA HIS A 521 17.84 -16.18 5.84
C HIS A 521 17.36 -17.12 6.94
N LEU A 522 16.06 -17.07 7.18
CA LEU A 522 15.36 -18.03 8.02
C LEU A 522 14.15 -18.60 7.28
N LEU A 523 13.78 -19.80 7.69
CA LEU A 523 12.50 -20.42 7.39
C LEU A 523 11.87 -20.82 8.71
N LEU A 524 10.77 -20.17 9.06
CA LEU A 524 9.99 -20.46 10.25
C LEU A 524 8.67 -21.15 9.88
N LEU A 525 8.40 -22.25 10.55
CA LEU A 525 7.19 -23.05 10.41
C LEU A 525 6.49 -23.04 11.77
N ALA A 526 5.63 -22.05 11.99
CA ALA A 526 4.93 -21.85 13.25
C ALA A 526 3.54 -22.46 13.19
N ARG A 527 3.24 -23.44 14.03
CA ARG A 527 1.95 -24.17 14.08
C ARG A 527 1.09 -23.71 15.26
N LYS A 528 -0.20 -23.57 15.01
CA LYS A 528 -1.19 -23.33 16.06
C LYS A 528 -1.68 -24.61 16.68
#